data_0e62436eb501e371cf9d7889200d7211
#
_entry.id   0e62436eb501e371cf9d7889200d7211
#
_cell.length_a   1.000
_cell.length_b   1.000
_cell.length_c   1.000
_cell.angle_alpha   90.00
_cell.angle_beta   90.00
_cell.angle_gamma   90.00
#
_symmetry.space_group_name_H-M   'P 1'
#
loop_
_entity.id
_entity.type
_entity.pdbx_description
1 polymer ?
#
loop_
_entity_poly.entity_id
_entity_poly.type
_entity_poly.pdbx_seq_one_letter_code
_entity_poly.pdbx_strand_id
1 'polypeptide(L)'
;MKAVGMSDIGKCRKNNEDAYYISAGEDPAENLYLVADGMGGCNAGEIASSCAIEGFLEHFWKEMKHAENDDMLDLMTSAVAAANRTVYEKSNSDREFAEMGTTIVAAAVREEKLYVAYVGDSRAYLFRKKEMQPLTTDHSYVMELVKMGSITKEEAAMHPKRNVITRAIGIRDTVETDTVIHPVQKGDIVLLCTDGLSGMLKDEEMAKILSKRIALDKKAAILVEEANLQGGHDNISLILVEI
;
A
#
# COMPACT_ATOMS: atom_id res chain seq x y z
N MET A 1 -17.31 9.67 3.83
CA MET A 1 -16.61 8.37 3.89
C MET A 1 -16.09 8.14 5.30
N LYS A 2 -15.84 6.90 5.69
CA LYS A 2 -15.24 6.56 6.98
C LYS A 2 -13.96 5.76 6.70
N ALA A 3 -12.84 6.15 7.30
CA ALA A 3 -11.58 5.43 7.16
C ALA A 3 -11.03 5.02 8.53
N VAL A 4 -10.34 3.88 8.56
CA VAL A 4 -9.65 3.37 9.75
C VAL A 4 -8.33 2.76 9.31
N GLY A 5 -7.24 3.18 9.93
CA GLY A 5 -5.92 2.60 9.78
C GLY A 5 -5.52 1.80 11.00
N MET A 6 -4.73 0.77 10.79
CA MET A 6 -4.13 -0.03 11.85
C MET A 6 -2.76 -0.54 11.41
N SER A 7 -1.80 -0.52 12.33
CA SER A 7 -0.48 -1.07 12.13
C SER A 7 -0.07 -1.87 13.36
N ASP A 8 0.57 -3.02 13.15
CA ASP A 8 1.05 -3.94 14.19
C ASP A 8 2.44 -4.46 13.80
N ILE A 9 3.32 -4.61 14.78
CA ILE A 9 4.69 -5.08 14.55
C ILE A 9 4.77 -6.54 14.07
N GLY A 10 3.68 -7.30 14.22
CA GLY A 10 3.69 -8.74 14.02
C GLY A 10 4.34 -9.50 15.19
N LYS A 11 4.62 -10.80 14.98
CA LYS A 11 5.20 -11.65 16.04
C LYS A 11 6.69 -11.94 15.86
N CYS A 12 7.23 -11.70 14.68
CA CYS A 12 8.59 -12.10 14.33
C CYS A 12 9.56 -10.92 14.18
N ARG A 13 9.05 -9.72 13.94
CA ARG A 13 9.87 -8.51 13.77
C ARG A 13 10.15 -7.85 15.11
N LYS A 14 11.23 -7.06 15.17
CA LYS A 14 11.61 -6.27 16.35
C LYS A 14 11.22 -4.82 16.24
N ASN A 15 11.13 -4.30 15.02
CA ASN A 15 10.75 -2.95 14.68
C ASN A 15 9.57 -3.01 13.73
N ASN A 16 8.78 -1.93 13.69
CA ASN A 16 7.76 -1.75 12.69
C ASN A 16 8.30 -0.77 11.64
N GLU A 17 8.54 -1.28 10.44
CA GLU A 17 9.06 -0.53 9.30
C GLU A 17 7.96 -0.06 8.35
N ASP A 18 6.71 -0.44 8.62
CA ASP A 18 5.54 0.03 7.91
C ASP A 18 5.15 1.45 8.33
N ALA A 19 4.59 2.21 7.39
CA ALA A 19 3.95 3.48 7.65
C ALA A 19 2.62 3.58 6.92
N TYR A 20 1.67 4.36 7.46
CA TYR A 20 0.43 4.67 6.75
C TYR A 20 -0.02 6.11 7.01
N TYR A 21 -0.85 6.63 6.10
CA TYR A 21 -1.45 7.95 6.21
C TYR A 21 -2.92 7.91 5.83
N ILE A 22 -3.74 8.59 6.62
CA ILE A 22 -5.16 8.83 6.36
C ILE A 22 -5.39 10.33 6.43
N SER A 23 -5.88 10.91 5.34
CA SER A 23 -6.36 12.28 5.37
C SER A 23 -7.61 12.35 6.24
N ALA A 24 -7.63 13.29 7.18
CA ALA A 24 -8.74 13.49 8.13
C ALA A 24 -9.68 14.63 7.68
N GLY A 25 -9.58 15.08 6.42
CA GLY A 25 -10.31 16.25 5.93
C GLY A 25 -11.82 16.05 5.82
N GLU A 26 -12.59 17.11 6.08
CA GLU A 26 -14.03 17.17 5.77
C GLU A 26 -14.27 17.39 4.26
N ASP A 27 -13.26 17.89 3.54
CA ASP A 27 -13.33 18.13 2.10
C ASP A 27 -13.17 16.79 1.34
N PRO A 28 -14.10 16.42 0.44
CA PRO A 28 -13.97 15.25 -0.43
C PRO A 28 -12.69 15.26 -1.29
N ALA A 29 -12.11 16.42 -1.57
CA ALA A 29 -10.83 16.53 -2.24
C ALA A 29 -9.65 16.01 -1.40
N GLU A 30 -9.83 15.88 -0.09
CA GLU A 30 -8.82 15.43 0.87
C GLU A 30 -8.88 13.93 1.19
N ASN A 31 -9.70 13.14 0.47
CA ASN A 31 -9.79 11.69 0.68
C ASN A 31 -8.59 10.96 0.09
N LEU A 32 -7.46 11.02 0.80
CA LEU A 32 -6.18 10.45 0.42
C LEU A 32 -5.71 9.44 1.48
N TYR A 33 -5.25 8.30 1.04
CA TYR A 33 -4.83 7.17 1.87
C TYR A 33 -3.55 6.57 1.32
N LEU A 34 -2.56 6.33 2.18
CA LEU A 34 -1.28 5.72 1.79
C LEU A 34 -0.89 4.61 2.75
N VAL A 35 -0.30 3.55 2.21
CA VAL A 35 0.48 2.57 2.98
C VAL A 35 1.85 2.43 2.32
N ALA A 36 2.87 2.20 3.14
CA ALA A 36 4.26 2.00 2.71
C ALA A 36 4.90 0.93 3.61
N ASP A 37 5.58 -0.03 3.00
CA ASP A 37 6.31 -1.12 3.64
C ASP A 37 7.79 -0.85 3.47
N GLY A 38 8.45 -0.54 4.56
CA GLY A 38 9.84 -0.13 4.56
C GLY A 38 10.79 -1.33 4.58
N MET A 39 11.86 -1.23 3.82
CA MET A 39 12.94 -2.21 3.81
C MET A 39 14.30 -1.56 3.97
N GLY A 40 15.19 -2.23 4.70
CA GLY A 40 16.56 -1.76 4.91
C GLY A 40 17.22 -2.44 6.10
N GLY A 41 18.52 -2.18 6.31
CA GLY A 41 19.23 -2.63 7.51
C GLY A 41 19.05 -1.66 8.68
N CYS A 42 19.08 -2.15 9.93
CA CYS A 42 19.16 -1.36 11.16
C CYS A 42 18.27 -0.10 11.26
N ASN A 43 16.95 -0.22 11.15
CA ASN A 43 15.94 0.85 11.21
C ASN A 43 15.83 1.73 9.93
N ALA A 44 16.57 1.45 8.89
CA ALA A 44 16.50 2.23 7.65
C ALA A 44 15.15 2.06 6.93
N GLY A 45 14.46 0.93 7.10
CA GLY A 45 13.11 0.69 6.56
C GLY A 45 12.05 1.64 7.11
N GLU A 46 12.02 1.85 8.43
CA GLU A 46 11.11 2.80 9.09
C GLU A 46 11.30 4.24 8.57
N ILE A 47 12.56 4.62 8.34
CA ILE A 47 12.89 5.93 7.79
C ILE A 47 12.46 6.00 6.32
N ALA A 48 12.66 4.94 5.54
CA ALA A 48 12.28 4.91 4.13
C ALA A 48 10.77 5.05 3.93
N SER A 49 9.95 4.28 4.66
CA SER A 49 8.49 4.34 4.58
C SER A 49 7.93 5.70 5.01
N SER A 50 8.46 6.26 6.12
CA SER A 50 8.07 7.60 6.60
C SER A 50 8.46 8.70 5.61
N CYS A 51 9.70 8.70 5.11
CA CYS A 51 10.17 9.67 4.12
C CYS A 51 9.39 9.59 2.81
N ALA A 52 8.99 8.38 2.37
CA ALA A 52 8.18 8.23 1.17
C ALA A 52 6.81 8.86 1.32
N ILE A 53 6.13 8.63 2.46
CA ILE A 53 4.84 9.27 2.75
C ILE A 53 4.99 10.79 2.83
N GLU A 54 5.98 11.29 3.55
CA GLU A 54 6.23 12.74 3.68
C GLU A 54 6.49 13.39 2.31
N GLY A 55 7.39 12.83 1.51
CA GLY A 55 7.71 13.34 0.17
C GLY A 55 6.52 13.30 -0.79
N PHE A 56 5.68 12.24 -0.71
CA PHE A 56 4.43 12.17 -1.45
C PHE A 56 3.47 13.29 -1.05
N LEU A 57 3.22 13.45 0.25
CA LEU A 57 2.25 14.41 0.79
C LEU A 57 2.67 15.86 0.50
N GLU A 58 3.95 16.19 0.68
CA GLU A 58 4.46 17.53 0.40
C GLU A 58 4.19 17.93 -1.05
N HIS A 59 4.53 17.05 -1.99
CA HIS A 59 4.30 17.29 -3.42
C HIS A 59 2.80 17.32 -3.75
N PHE A 60 2.04 16.31 -3.29
CA PHE A 60 0.63 16.16 -3.59
C PHE A 60 -0.18 17.39 -3.14
N TRP A 61 -0.04 17.83 -1.90
CA TRP A 61 -0.80 18.97 -1.38
C TRP A 61 -0.37 20.31 -1.98
N LYS A 62 0.88 20.44 -2.39
CA LYS A 62 1.37 21.62 -3.08
C LYS A 62 0.73 21.76 -4.46
N GLU A 63 0.76 20.69 -5.25
CA GLU A 63 0.26 20.71 -6.63
C GLU A 63 -1.27 20.59 -6.70
N MET A 64 -1.92 19.94 -5.74
CA MET A 64 -3.39 19.77 -5.67
C MET A 64 -4.13 21.10 -5.72
N LYS A 65 -3.54 22.18 -5.20
CA LYS A 65 -4.13 23.52 -5.22
C LYS A 65 -4.30 24.09 -6.64
N HIS A 66 -3.57 23.54 -7.60
CA HIS A 66 -3.51 23.98 -8.98
C HIS A 66 -4.05 22.93 -9.97
N ALA A 67 -4.34 21.72 -9.48
CA ALA A 67 -4.79 20.62 -10.32
C ALA A 67 -6.28 20.75 -10.67
N GLU A 68 -6.60 20.57 -11.95
CA GLU A 68 -7.97 20.37 -12.42
C GLU A 68 -8.42 18.92 -12.15
N ASN A 69 -9.73 18.64 -12.26
CA ASN A 69 -10.30 17.35 -11.88
C ASN A 69 -9.76 16.13 -12.66
N ASP A 70 -9.34 16.36 -13.90
CA ASP A 70 -8.88 15.26 -14.79
C ASP A 70 -7.42 14.86 -14.59
N ASP A 71 -6.66 15.62 -13.78
CA ASP A 71 -5.22 15.44 -13.61
C ASP A 71 -4.83 14.57 -12.39
N MET A 72 -5.80 13.89 -11.74
CA MET A 72 -5.54 13.17 -10.48
C MET A 72 -4.47 12.07 -10.62
N LEU A 73 -4.47 11.29 -11.70
CA LEU A 73 -3.43 10.26 -11.89
C LEU A 73 -2.04 10.86 -12.13
N ASP A 74 -1.98 11.93 -12.90
CA ASP A 74 -0.71 12.63 -13.17
C ASP A 74 -0.16 13.24 -11.88
N LEU A 75 -1.05 13.83 -11.06
CA LEU A 75 -0.73 14.34 -9.74
C LEU A 75 -0.20 13.23 -8.82
N MET A 76 -0.89 12.09 -8.73
CA MET A 76 -0.47 10.96 -7.90
C MET A 76 0.85 10.36 -8.40
N THR A 77 1.02 10.24 -9.72
CA THR A 77 2.25 9.72 -10.32
C THR A 77 3.44 10.65 -10.03
N SER A 78 3.25 11.96 -10.17
CA SER A 78 4.29 12.94 -9.85
C SER A 78 4.61 12.97 -8.35
N ALA A 79 3.61 12.75 -7.48
CA ALA A 79 3.82 12.63 -6.05
C ALA A 79 4.60 11.35 -5.68
N VAL A 80 4.36 10.22 -6.35
CA VAL A 80 5.19 9.01 -6.20
C VAL A 80 6.62 9.26 -6.66
N ALA A 81 6.83 9.99 -7.77
CA ALA A 81 8.17 10.36 -8.23
C ALA A 81 8.88 11.27 -7.22
N ALA A 82 8.16 12.19 -6.57
CA ALA A 82 8.71 13.03 -5.50
C ALA A 82 9.07 12.20 -4.26
N ALA A 83 8.21 11.27 -3.84
CA ALA A 83 8.51 10.31 -2.78
C ALA A 83 9.78 9.52 -3.07
N ASN A 84 9.91 9.00 -4.31
CA ASN A 84 11.10 8.28 -4.73
C ASN A 84 12.36 9.13 -4.60
N ARG A 85 12.31 10.37 -5.05
CA ARG A 85 13.45 11.29 -4.95
C ARG A 85 13.84 11.54 -3.49
N THR A 86 12.86 11.81 -2.61
CA THR A 86 13.10 12.06 -1.19
C THR A 86 13.83 10.87 -0.53
N VAL A 87 13.35 9.64 -0.77
CA VAL A 87 13.98 8.44 -0.21
C VAL A 87 15.35 8.19 -0.84
N TYR A 88 15.49 8.33 -2.17
CA TYR A 88 16.75 8.13 -2.89
C TYR A 88 17.84 9.12 -2.44
N GLU A 89 17.52 10.40 -2.30
CA GLU A 89 18.45 11.41 -1.79
C GLU A 89 18.87 11.10 -0.36
N LYS A 90 17.92 10.69 0.49
CA LYS A 90 18.20 10.28 1.87
C LYS A 90 19.08 9.03 1.92
N SER A 91 18.82 8.01 1.11
CA SER A 91 19.61 6.78 1.06
C SER A 91 21.07 7.02 0.65
N ASN A 92 21.32 8.06 -0.14
CA ASN A 92 22.66 8.45 -0.57
C ASN A 92 23.32 9.48 0.36
N SER A 93 22.63 9.98 1.38
CA SER A 93 23.19 11.02 2.28
C SER A 93 24.14 10.48 3.34
N ASP A 94 23.95 9.25 3.79
CA ASP A 94 24.77 8.59 4.80
C ASP A 94 24.79 7.06 4.58
N ARG A 95 25.89 6.42 4.98
CA ARG A 95 26.03 4.95 4.92
C ARG A 95 25.01 4.19 5.77
N GLU A 96 24.53 4.82 6.83
CA GLU A 96 23.49 4.25 7.70
C GLU A 96 22.17 4.00 6.94
N PHE A 97 21.87 4.82 5.91
CA PHE A 97 20.67 4.74 5.10
C PHE A 97 20.89 4.05 3.75
N ALA A 98 22.12 3.55 3.51
CA ALA A 98 22.44 2.90 2.25
C ALA A 98 21.49 1.73 1.96
N GLU A 99 21.02 1.65 0.71
CA GLU A 99 20.12 0.59 0.22
C GLU A 99 18.73 0.54 0.91
N MET A 100 18.35 1.60 1.66
CA MET A 100 16.98 1.68 2.14
C MET A 100 16.01 1.93 0.99
N GLY A 101 14.83 1.37 1.11
CA GLY A 101 13.74 1.56 0.18
C GLY A 101 12.40 1.26 0.82
N THR A 102 11.34 1.44 0.06
CA THR A 102 9.99 1.12 0.55
C THR A 102 9.05 0.84 -0.62
N THR A 103 7.95 0.16 -0.35
CA THR A 103 6.80 0.16 -1.23
C THR A 103 6.01 1.45 -1.06
N ILE A 104 5.06 1.71 -1.93
CA ILE A 104 4.00 2.71 -1.72
C ILE A 104 2.74 2.27 -2.45
N VAL A 105 1.60 2.36 -1.78
CA VAL A 105 0.27 2.32 -2.40
C VAL A 105 -0.49 3.56 -1.91
N ALA A 106 -0.78 4.45 -2.85
CA ALA A 106 -1.57 5.65 -2.62
C ALA A 106 -2.94 5.49 -3.27
N ALA A 107 -4.00 5.86 -2.57
CA ALA A 107 -5.37 5.83 -3.06
C ALA A 107 -6.07 7.16 -2.76
N ALA A 108 -6.75 7.72 -3.76
CA ALA A 108 -7.61 8.88 -3.60
C ALA A 108 -9.02 8.57 -4.10
N VAL A 109 -10.04 9.04 -3.38
CA VAL A 109 -11.45 8.87 -3.80
C VAL A 109 -12.03 10.24 -4.14
N ARG A 110 -12.46 10.39 -5.38
CA ARG A 110 -13.08 11.62 -5.89
C ARG A 110 -14.15 11.29 -6.93
N GLU A 111 -15.30 11.93 -6.85
CA GLU A 111 -16.38 11.82 -7.86
C GLU A 111 -16.76 10.36 -8.20
N GLU A 112 -16.96 9.50 -7.19
CA GLU A 112 -17.28 8.08 -7.36
C GLU A 112 -16.21 7.28 -8.11
N LYS A 113 -14.98 7.79 -8.18
CA LYS A 113 -13.80 7.11 -8.71
C LYS A 113 -12.74 6.92 -7.62
N LEU A 114 -12.16 5.76 -7.60
CA LEU A 114 -10.96 5.43 -6.85
C LEU A 114 -9.77 5.51 -7.80
N TYR A 115 -8.83 6.35 -7.47
CA TYR A 115 -7.54 6.48 -8.14
C TYR A 115 -6.49 5.79 -7.28
N VAL A 116 -5.68 4.92 -7.86
CA VAL A 116 -4.60 4.22 -7.17
C VAL A 116 -3.31 4.42 -7.94
N ALA A 117 -2.23 4.78 -7.25
CA ALA A 117 -0.87 4.79 -7.77
C ALA A 117 0.02 3.95 -6.83
N TYR A 118 0.86 3.06 -7.39
CA TYR A 118 1.59 2.13 -6.55
C TYR A 118 2.95 1.70 -7.14
N VAL A 119 3.84 1.34 -6.22
CA VAL A 119 5.14 0.71 -6.47
C VAL A 119 5.41 -0.31 -5.39
N GLY A 120 5.75 -1.54 -5.75
CA GLY A 120 6.05 -2.63 -4.81
C GLY A 120 5.00 -3.73 -4.81
N ASP A 121 4.89 -4.46 -3.71
CA ASP A 121 3.99 -5.59 -3.48
C ASP A 121 2.97 -5.37 -2.34
N SER A 122 2.95 -4.18 -1.76
CA SER A 122 1.78 -3.70 -1.00
C SER A 122 0.59 -3.56 -1.94
N ARG A 123 -0.61 -3.82 -1.46
CA ARG A 123 -1.77 -4.03 -2.32
C ARG A 123 -2.94 -3.09 -2.01
N ALA A 124 -3.74 -2.82 -3.05
CA ALA A 124 -5.07 -2.25 -2.95
C ALA A 124 -6.13 -3.27 -3.42
N TYR A 125 -7.23 -3.34 -2.70
CA TYR A 125 -8.37 -4.19 -3.01
C TYR A 125 -9.67 -3.39 -2.95
N LEU A 126 -10.65 -3.82 -3.76
CA LEU A 126 -12.04 -3.42 -3.62
C LEU A 126 -12.87 -4.60 -3.09
N PHE A 127 -13.52 -4.40 -1.95
CA PHE A 127 -14.52 -5.34 -1.44
C PHE A 127 -15.92 -4.85 -1.83
N ARG A 128 -16.59 -5.65 -2.65
CA ARG A 128 -17.94 -5.40 -3.16
C ARG A 128 -18.73 -6.70 -3.24
N LYS A 129 -20.00 -6.70 -2.83
CA LYS A 129 -20.89 -7.89 -2.90
C LYS A 129 -20.31 -9.16 -2.27
N LYS A 130 -19.54 -9.01 -1.18
CA LYS A 130 -18.84 -10.08 -0.43
C LYS A 130 -17.65 -10.71 -1.18
N GLU A 131 -17.15 -10.08 -2.21
CA GLU A 131 -15.98 -10.52 -2.97
C GLU A 131 -14.85 -9.50 -2.83
N MET A 132 -13.62 -10.01 -2.75
CA MET A 132 -12.41 -9.21 -2.83
C MET A 132 -11.93 -9.17 -4.28
N GLN A 133 -11.73 -7.97 -4.78
CA GLN A 133 -11.15 -7.74 -6.10
C GLN A 133 -9.79 -7.05 -5.91
N PRO A 134 -8.66 -7.69 -6.22
CA PRO A 134 -7.37 -7.02 -6.22
C PRO A 134 -7.35 -5.95 -7.33
N LEU A 135 -6.88 -4.77 -6.98
CA LEU A 135 -6.73 -3.63 -7.90
C LEU A 135 -5.28 -3.44 -8.35
N THR A 136 -4.32 -3.94 -7.59
CA THR A 136 -2.89 -3.88 -7.88
C THR A 136 -2.34 -5.22 -8.33
N THR A 137 -1.20 -5.20 -9.00
CA THR A 137 -0.41 -6.39 -9.34
C THR A 137 0.98 -6.21 -8.76
N ASP A 138 1.43 -7.13 -7.91
CA ASP A 138 2.71 -7.01 -7.22
C ASP A 138 3.88 -6.84 -8.19
N HIS A 139 4.78 -5.92 -7.88
CA HIS A 139 6.07 -5.81 -8.53
C HIS A 139 7.05 -6.78 -7.87
N SER A 140 6.84 -8.06 -8.10
CA SER A 140 7.64 -9.15 -7.53
C SER A 140 8.18 -10.08 -8.61
N TYR A 141 9.30 -10.73 -8.31
CA TYR A 141 9.94 -11.69 -9.20
C TYR A 141 8.97 -12.79 -9.67
N VAL A 142 8.16 -13.31 -8.77
CA VAL A 142 7.21 -14.38 -9.09
C VAL A 142 6.07 -13.89 -10.00
N MET A 143 5.62 -12.65 -9.83
CA MET A 143 4.60 -12.09 -10.71
C MET A 143 5.13 -11.78 -12.10
N GLU A 144 6.41 -11.48 -12.25
CA GLU A 144 7.05 -11.42 -13.58
C GLU A 144 7.06 -12.78 -14.26
N LEU A 145 7.39 -13.86 -13.53
CA LEU A 145 7.32 -15.23 -14.06
C LEU A 145 5.90 -15.63 -14.48
N VAL A 146 4.88 -15.20 -13.69
CA VAL A 146 3.46 -15.42 -14.04
C VAL A 146 3.10 -14.66 -15.33
N LYS A 147 3.49 -13.38 -15.44
CA LYS A 147 3.26 -12.56 -16.65
C LYS A 147 3.91 -13.18 -17.91
N MET A 148 5.08 -13.82 -17.75
CA MET A 148 5.77 -14.53 -18.83
C MET A 148 5.16 -15.92 -19.13
N GLY A 149 4.18 -16.37 -18.36
CA GLY A 149 3.59 -17.71 -18.48
C GLY A 149 4.51 -18.85 -18.03
N SER A 150 5.58 -18.55 -17.29
CA SER A 150 6.55 -19.54 -16.81
C SER A 150 6.05 -20.34 -15.61
N ILE A 151 5.21 -19.75 -14.78
CA ILE A 151 4.55 -20.38 -13.63
C ILE A 151 3.09 -19.89 -13.50
N THR A 152 2.24 -20.67 -12.82
CA THR A 152 0.89 -20.25 -12.46
C THR A 152 0.88 -19.34 -11.22
N LYS A 153 -0.26 -18.70 -10.90
CA LYS A 153 -0.42 -17.92 -9.67
C LYS A 153 -0.31 -18.79 -8.43
N GLU A 154 -0.79 -20.02 -8.48
CA GLU A 154 -0.73 -21.00 -7.41
C GLU A 154 0.72 -21.41 -7.11
N GLU A 155 1.52 -21.61 -8.16
CA GLU A 155 2.95 -21.90 -8.03
C GLU A 155 3.71 -20.69 -7.49
N ALA A 156 3.37 -19.47 -7.90
CA ALA A 156 3.95 -18.24 -7.42
C ALA A 156 3.79 -18.09 -5.89
N ALA A 157 2.62 -18.42 -5.35
CA ALA A 157 2.32 -18.32 -3.91
C ALA A 157 3.21 -19.23 -3.04
N MET A 158 3.69 -20.35 -3.60
CA MET A 158 4.57 -21.31 -2.91
C MET A 158 6.04 -21.20 -3.31
N HIS A 159 6.38 -20.25 -4.16
CA HIS A 159 7.74 -20.12 -4.69
C HIS A 159 8.73 -19.62 -3.63
N PRO A 160 9.97 -20.15 -3.54
CA PRO A 160 10.97 -19.72 -2.54
C PRO A 160 11.31 -18.22 -2.60
N LYS A 161 11.19 -17.60 -3.78
CA LYS A 161 11.45 -16.17 -4.01
C LYS A 161 10.16 -15.32 -4.09
N ARG A 162 9.06 -15.74 -3.44
CA ARG A 162 7.79 -15.02 -3.51
C ARG A 162 7.85 -13.60 -2.91
N ASN A 163 8.74 -13.39 -1.94
CA ASN A 163 8.93 -12.10 -1.27
C ASN A 163 10.03 -11.25 -1.94
N VAL A 164 10.51 -11.59 -3.15
CA VAL A 164 11.53 -10.79 -3.85
C VAL A 164 10.82 -9.76 -4.71
N ILE A 165 10.87 -8.50 -4.28
CA ILE A 165 10.33 -7.38 -5.06
C ILE A 165 11.29 -6.98 -6.17
N THR A 166 10.76 -6.50 -7.29
CA THR A 166 11.52 -6.07 -8.48
C THR A 166 11.50 -4.57 -8.68
N ARG A 167 10.60 -3.88 -7.96
CA ARG A 167 10.45 -2.42 -8.03
C ARG A 167 10.11 -1.85 -6.65
N ALA A 168 10.84 -0.81 -6.24
CA ALA A 168 10.66 -0.13 -4.96
C ALA A 168 11.06 1.34 -5.05
N ILE A 169 10.52 2.14 -4.14
CA ILE A 169 10.83 3.55 -3.91
C ILE A 169 12.23 3.67 -3.29
N GLY A 170 13.04 4.60 -3.77
CA GLY A 170 14.33 4.96 -3.16
C GLY A 170 15.53 4.12 -3.61
N ILE A 171 15.34 3.05 -4.37
CA ILE A 171 16.42 2.16 -4.84
C ILE A 171 17.15 2.73 -6.08
N ARG A 172 16.43 3.49 -6.91
CA ARG A 172 16.96 4.14 -8.11
C ARG A 172 16.54 5.60 -8.13
N ASP A 173 17.25 6.43 -8.92
CA ASP A 173 16.94 7.85 -9.11
C ASP A 173 15.52 8.07 -9.70
N THR A 174 15.03 7.13 -10.48
CA THR A 174 13.68 7.13 -11.06
C THR A 174 12.98 5.81 -10.80
N VAL A 175 11.66 5.85 -10.73
CA VAL A 175 10.80 4.69 -10.56
C VAL A 175 9.60 4.77 -11.50
N GLU A 176 9.24 3.64 -12.08
CA GLU A 176 8.00 3.50 -12.85
C GLU A 176 6.83 3.24 -11.90
N THR A 177 5.78 4.05 -12.00
CA THR A 177 4.57 3.96 -11.18
C THR A 177 3.45 3.31 -11.98
N ASP A 178 2.83 2.27 -11.44
CA ASP A 178 1.62 1.71 -12.01
C ASP A 178 0.39 2.42 -11.42
N THR A 179 -0.65 2.60 -12.25
CA THR A 179 -1.85 3.33 -11.85
C THR A 179 -3.12 2.58 -12.23
N VAL A 180 -4.19 2.79 -11.45
CA VAL A 180 -5.52 2.22 -11.70
C VAL A 180 -6.58 3.28 -11.44
N ILE A 181 -7.62 3.33 -12.28
CA ILE A 181 -8.89 4.02 -11.98
C ILE A 181 -9.98 2.98 -11.89
N HIS A 182 -10.75 3.01 -10.82
CA HIS A 182 -11.87 2.09 -10.64
C HIS A 182 -13.12 2.83 -10.13
N PRO A 183 -14.32 2.62 -10.71
CA PRO A 183 -15.54 3.21 -10.20
C PRO A 183 -15.91 2.62 -8.85
N VAL A 184 -16.24 3.48 -7.89
CA VAL A 184 -16.69 3.08 -6.54
C VAL A 184 -18.11 3.56 -6.30
N GLN A 185 -18.80 2.90 -5.37
CA GLN A 185 -20.18 3.21 -5.02
C GLN A 185 -20.40 3.02 -3.51
N LYS A 186 -21.46 3.61 -3.01
CA LYS A 186 -21.87 3.47 -1.61
C LYS A 186 -21.96 2.00 -1.19
N GLY A 187 -21.34 1.67 -0.07
CA GLY A 187 -21.28 0.32 0.50
C GLY A 187 -20.07 -0.51 0.06
N ASP A 188 -19.22 0.01 -0.82
CA ASP A 188 -17.91 -0.57 -1.09
C ASP A 188 -16.97 -0.35 0.10
N ILE A 189 -16.00 -1.25 0.27
CA ILE A 189 -14.86 -1.04 1.16
C ILE A 189 -13.59 -1.16 0.33
N VAL A 190 -12.75 -0.13 0.38
CA VAL A 190 -11.38 -0.18 -0.15
C VAL A 190 -10.46 -0.63 0.97
N LEU A 191 -9.59 -1.60 0.69
CA LEU A 191 -8.53 -2.04 1.58
C LEU A 191 -7.18 -1.71 0.92
N LEU A 192 -6.33 -0.96 1.63
CA LEU A 192 -4.90 -0.85 1.34
C LEU A 192 -4.16 -1.65 2.41
N CYS A 193 -3.13 -2.42 2.04
CA CYS A 193 -2.36 -3.17 3.03
C CYS A 193 -0.93 -3.46 2.56
N THR A 194 -0.04 -3.66 3.52
CA THR A 194 1.28 -4.24 3.31
C THR A 194 1.22 -5.75 3.16
N ASP A 195 2.30 -6.38 2.74
CA ASP A 195 2.39 -7.81 2.47
C ASP A 195 2.24 -8.66 3.75
N GLY A 196 2.52 -8.10 4.92
CA GLY A 196 2.27 -8.75 6.21
C GLY A 196 0.80 -9.08 6.48
N LEU A 197 -0.15 -8.38 5.80
CA LEU A 197 -1.56 -8.80 5.81
C LEU A 197 -1.83 -9.80 4.67
N SER A 198 -1.56 -9.40 3.42
CA SER A 198 -1.93 -10.17 2.24
C SER A 198 -1.09 -11.43 2.03
N GLY A 199 0.07 -11.52 2.66
CA GLY A 199 0.89 -12.74 2.74
C GLY A 199 0.42 -13.74 3.78
N MET A 200 -0.36 -13.30 4.79
CA MET A 200 -0.92 -14.15 5.84
C MET A 200 -2.35 -14.58 5.55
N LEU A 201 -3.20 -13.68 5.04
CA LEU A 201 -4.61 -13.96 4.80
C LEU A 201 -4.91 -14.06 3.30
N LYS A 202 -5.69 -15.08 2.93
CA LYS A 202 -6.22 -15.22 1.57
C LYS A 202 -7.37 -14.24 1.34
N ASP A 203 -7.63 -13.91 0.08
CA ASP A 203 -8.70 -13.00 -0.32
C ASP A 203 -10.07 -13.42 0.23
N GLU A 204 -10.38 -14.75 0.26
CA GLU A 204 -11.63 -15.27 0.78
C GLU A 204 -11.75 -15.12 2.31
N GLU A 205 -10.63 -15.15 3.05
CA GLU A 205 -10.61 -14.96 4.50
C GLU A 205 -10.84 -13.48 4.83
N MET A 206 -10.17 -12.58 4.12
CA MET A 206 -10.41 -11.14 4.24
C MET A 206 -11.86 -10.80 3.88
N ALA A 207 -12.41 -11.36 2.79
CA ALA A 207 -13.80 -11.15 2.39
C ALA A 207 -14.81 -11.59 3.46
N LYS A 208 -14.56 -12.72 4.13
CA LYS A 208 -15.40 -13.19 5.25
C LYS A 208 -15.41 -12.20 6.42
N ILE A 209 -14.24 -11.64 6.75
CA ILE A 209 -14.11 -10.65 7.83
C ILE A 209 -14.83 -9.36 7.46
N LEU A 210 -14.59 -8.84 6.24
CA LEU A 210 -15.23 -7.61 5.76
C LEU A 210 -16.76 -7.74 5.60
N SER A 211 -17.27 -8.95 5.40
CA SER A 211 -18.72 -9.25 5.32
C SER A 211 -19.44 -9.20 6.67
N LYS A 212 -18.72 -9.21 7.80
CA LYS A 212 -19.34 -9.16 9.13
C LYS A 212 -20.06 -7.82 9.34
N ARG A 213 -21.22 -7.83 9.97
CA ARG A 213 -22.01 -6.64 10.33
C ARG A 213 -21.52 -6.01 11.64
N ILE A 214 -20.29 -5.54 11.64
CA ILE A 214 -19.61 -4.88 12.75
C ILE A 214 -18.97 -3.57 12.29
N ALA A 215 -18.58 -2.70 13.22
CA ALA A 215 -17.94 -1.44 12.92
C ALA A 215 -16.58 -1.65 12.18
N LEU A 216 -16.19 -0.66 11.38
CA LEU A 216 -15.02 -0.74 10.49
C LEU A 216 -13.71 -0.95 11.28
N ASP A 217 -13.57 -0.28 12.42
CA ASP A 217 -12.45 -0.45 13.35
C ASP A 217 -12.31 -1.88 13.88
N LYS A 218 -13.45 -2.54 14.18
CA LYS A 218 -13.44 -3.94 14.58
C LYS A 218 -13.06 -4.88 13.45
N LYS A 219 -13.44 -4.57 12.21
CA LYS A 219 -13.00 -5.35 11.05
C LYS A 219 -11.50 -5.25 10.88
N ALA A 220 -10.92 -4.05 10.99
CA ALA A 220 -9.49 -3.83 10.92
C ALA A 220 -8.74 -4.61 12.01
N ALA A 221 -9.23 -4.54 13.26
CA ALA A 221 -8.63 -5.27 14.39
C ALA A 221 -8.64 -6.79 14.17
N ILE A 222 -9.74 -7.36 13.66
CA ILE A 222 -9.84 -8.79 13.38
C ILE A 222 -8.87 -9.17 12.23
N LEU A 223 -8.71 -8.35 11.20
CA LEU A 223 -7.76 -8.62 10.12
C LEU A 223 -6.33 -8.72 10.66
N VAL A 224 -5.90 -7.79 11.50
CA VAL A 224 -4.58 -7.80 12.14
C VAL A 224 -4.43 -9.02 13.07
N GLU A 225 -5.44 -9.30 13.90
CA GLU A 225 -5.42 -10.43 14.82
C GLU A 225 -5.29 -11.77 14.07
N GLU A 226 -6.07 -11.97 13.01
CA GLU A 226 -6.03 -13.20 12.20
C GLU A 226 -4.68 -13.35 11.47
N ALA A 227 -4.11 -12.27 10.92
CA ALA A 227 -2.79 -12.30 10.32
C ALA A 227 -1.71 -12.68 11.35
N ASN A 228 -1.81 -12.15 12.57
CA ASN A 228 -0.95 -12.53 13.68
C ASN A 228 -1.17 -14.00 14.10
N LEU A 229 -2.39 -14.51 14.10
CA LEU A 229 -2.68 -15.91 14.41
C LEU A 229 -2.10 -16.87 13.35
N GLN A 230 -2.01 -16.45 12.10
CA GLN A 230 -1.41 -17.22 11.01
C GLN A 230 0.13 -17.10 10.95
N GLY A 231 0.73 -16.45 11.93
CA GLY A 231 2.20 -16.41 12.09
C GLY A 231 2.75 -15.04 12.38
N GLY A 232 2.16 -13.96 11.85
CA GLY A 232 2.62 -12.59 12.03
C GLY A 232 4.10 -12.45 11.68
N HIS A 233 4.50 -12.97 10.50
CA HIS A 233 5.90 -13.07 10.12
C HIS A 233 6.51 -11.72 9.75
N ASP A 234 5.68 -10.74 9.43
CA ASP A 234 6.07 -9.37 9.09
C ASP A 234 5.25 -8.32 9.83
N ASN A 235 5.61 -7.04 9.64
CA ASN A 235 4.80 -5.91 10.06
C ASN A 235 3.48 -5.92 9.29
N ILE A 236 2.37 -5.62 9.94
CA ILE A 236 1.03 -5.72 9.39
C ILE A 236 0.39 -4.34 9.42
N SER A 237 0.27 -3.71 8.26
CA SER A 237 -0.41 -2.41 8.17
C SER A 237 -1.54 -2.45 7.17
N LEU A 238 -2.63 -1.78 7.52
CA LEU A 238 -3.80 -1.68 6.65
C LEU A 238 -4.59 -0.38 6.85
N ILE A 239 -5.32 0.01 5.81
CA ILE A 239 -6.35 1.04 5.85
C ILE A 239 -7.63 0.45 5.24
N LEU A 240 -8.74 0.60 5.94
CA LEU A 240 -10.09 0.33 5.41
C LEU A 240 -10.80 1.66 5.18
N VAL A 241 -11.37 1.83 3.98
CA VAL A 241 -12.18 3.01 3.61
C VAL A 241 -13.56 2.54 3.18
N GLU A 242 -14.60 2.94 3.92
CA GLU A 242 -16.01 2.71 3.57
C GLU A 242 -16.54 3.88 2.76
N ILE A 243 -17.00 3.58 1.52
CA ILE A 243 -17.55 4.53 0.56
C ILE A 243 -19.03 4.85 0.85
#